data_3d3e73e551967f489fd4649898a62c6b
#
_entry.id   3d3e73e551967f489fd4649898a62c6b
#
_cell.length_a   1.000
_cell.length_b   1.000
_cell.length_c   1.000
_cell.angle_alpha   90.00
_cell.angle_beta   90.00
_cell.angle_gamma   90.00
#
_symmetry.space_group_name_H-M   'P 1'
#
loop_
_entity.id
_entity.type
_entity.pdbx_description
1 polymer ?
#
loop_
_entity_poly.entity_id
_entity_poly.type
_entity_poly.pdbx_seq_one_letter_code
_entity_poly.pdbx_strand_id
1 'polypeptide(L)'
;MNAFLPADILLPKTDHMEKWAVIACDQFTSDQGYWDRVRKNAEGAVSTINLILPEAELGTEKEAAHTAEINATMKKYVDEGVFTVYPNSYIYVERTLENGSIREGLVGMVDLDAYDYNPGATSAIRATERTVPERIPPRQR
;
A
#
# COMPACT_ATOMS: atom_id res chain seq x y z
N MET A 1 10.38 -25.34 5.27
CA MET A 1 9.16 -24.59 4.87
C MET A 1 9.58 -23.12 4.78
N ASN A 2 9.43 -22.49 3.62
CA ASN A 2 9.76 -21.07 3.49
C ASN A 2 8.53 -20.25 3.89
N ALA A 3 8.65 -19.48 4.96
CA ALA A 3 7.57 -18.60 5.43
C ALA A 3 7.48 -17.28 4.64
N PHE A 4 8.54 -16.93 3.91
CA PHE A 4 8.61 -15.73 3.08
C PHE A 4 8.72 -16.15 1.60
N LEU A 5 7.75 -15.74 0.80
CA LEU A 5 7.51 -16.22 -0.55
C LEU A 5 7.57 -15.07 -1.56
N PRO A 6 7.94 -15.36 -2.82
CA PRO A 6 7.77 -14.39 -3.90
C PRO A 6 6.30 -14.16 -4.21
N ALA A 7 6.00 -13.04 -4.85
CA ALA A 7 4.66 -12.63 -5.27
C ALA A 7 4.61 -12.35 -6.77
N ASP A 8 3.41 -12.34 -7.34
CA ASP A 8 3.19 -11.72 -8.63
C ASP A 8 3.01 -10.23 -8.42
N ILE A 9 3.96 -9.46 -8.95
CA ILE A 9 4.09 -8.03 -8.67
C ILE A 9 3.68 -7.22 -9.89
N LEU A 10 2.86 -6.21 -9.67
CA LEU A 10 2.49 -5.20 -10.66
C LEU A 10 3.27 -3.92 -10.37
N LEU A 11 4.10 -3.48 -11.28
CA LEU A 11 4.75 -2.16 -11.21
C LEU A 11 4.25 -1.27 -12.35
N PRO A 12 3.99 0.02 -12.09
CA PRO A 12 3.61 0.95 -13.15
C PRO A 12 4.72 1.05 -14.19
N LYS A 13 4.33 1.19 -15.46
CA LYS A 13 5.27 1.44 -16.54
C LYS A 13 5.97 2.79 -16.35
N THR A 14 7.14 2.94 -16.95
CA THR A 14 8.03 4.10 -16.76
C THR A 14 7.35 5.44 -17.09
N ASP A 15 6.48 5.47 -18.07
CA ASP A 15 5.73 6.67 -18.49
C ASP A 15 4.71 7.16 -17.45
N HIS A 16 4.34 6.32 -16.50
CA HIS A 16 3.43 6.67 -15.40
C HIS A 16 4.16 7.02 -14.10
N MET A 17 5.46 6.71 -13.98
CA MET A 17 6.20 6.77 -12.71
C MET A 17 6.24 8.16 -12.09
N GLU A 18 6.30 9.23 -12.89
CA GLU A 18 6.39 10.61 -12.38
C GLU A 18 5.20 11.00 -11.49
N LYS A 19 3.99 10.55 -11.84
CA LYS A 19 2.76 10.88 -11.14
C LYS A 19 2.16 9.73 -10.35
N TRP A 20 2.81 8.56 -10.40
CA TRP A 20 2.29 7.36 -9.76
C TRP A 20 2.35 7.46 -8.24
N ALA A 21 3.55 7.68 -7.70
CA ALA A 21 3.76 7.69 -6.27
C ALA A 21 3.33 9.02 -5.64
N VAL A 22 2.55 8.94 -4.58
CA VAL A 22 2.22 10.08 -3.73
C VAL A 22 2.69 9.79 -2.31
N ILE A 23 3.12 10.81 -1.60
CA ILE A 23 3.48 10.67 -0.19
C ILE A 23 2.18 10.57 0.59
N ALA A 24 1.87 9.36 1.04
CA ALA A 24 0.77 9.10 1.97
C ALA A 24 1.39 8.87 3.35
N CYS A 25 1.29 9.87 4.22
CA CYS A 25 1.85 9.80 5.55
C CYS A 25 0.75 10.08 6.58
N ASP A 26 0.72 9.29 7.64
CA ASP A 26 -0.22 9.46 8.75
C ASP A 26 -0.18 10.87 9.37
N GLN A 27 0.94 11.58 9.19
CA GLN A 27 1.09 12.97 9.66
C GLN A 27 0.19 13.97 8.92
N PHE A 28 -0.28 13.63 7.71
CA PHE A 28 -1.06 14.52 6.86
C PHE A 28 -2.54 14.11 6.73
N THR A 29 -2.99 13.09 7.45
CA THR A 29 -4.37 12.57 7.32
C THR A 29 -5.43 13.65 7.53
N SER A 30 -5.21 14.58 8.43
CA SER A 30 -6.12 15.70 8.74
C SER A 30 -5.80 16.99 7.97
N ASP A 31 -4.72 17.07 7.19
CA ASP A 31 -4.38 18.24 6.39
C ASP A 31 -5.06 18.19 5.02
N GLN A 32 -6.27 18.72 4.96
CA GLN A 32 -7.02 18.78 3.71
C GLN A 32 -6.29 19.57 2.62
N GLY A 33 -5.59 20.64 2.97
CA GLY A 33 -4.84 21.45 2.02
C GLY A 33 -3.66 20.69 1.39
N TYR A 34 -3.04 19.76 2.13
CA TYR A 34 -2.03 18.86 1.60
C TYR A 34 -2.64 17.94 0.53
N TRP A 35 -3.76 17.27 0.84
CA TRP A 35 -4.41 16.34 -0.08
C TRP A 35 -4.97 17.02 -1.33
N ASP A 36 -5.46 18.25 -1.21
CA ASP A 36 -5.91 19.04 -2.37
C ASP A 36 -4.76 19.35 -3.32
N ARG A 37 -3.58 19.69 -2.79
CA ARG A 37 -2.37 19.86 -3.62
C ARG A 37 -1.93 18.58 -4.28
N VAL A 38 -1.96 17.45 -3.57
CA VAL A 38 -1.63 16.11 -4.13
C VAL A 38 -2.57 15.76 -5.28
N ARG A 39 -3.87 15.91 -5.08
CA ARG A 39 -4.88 15.64 -6.14
C ARG A 39 -4.67 16.55 -7.34
N LYS A 40 -4.44 17.83 -7.13
CA LYS A 40 -4.18 18.79 -8.21
C LYS A 40 -2.93 18.43 -9.02
N ASN A 41 -1.86 17.99 -8.36
CA ASN A 41 -0.62 17.57 -9.03
C ASN A 41 -0.79 16.29 -9.86
N ALA A 42 -1.71 15.42 -9.48
CA ALA A 42 -2.00 14.16 -10.15
C ALA A 42 -3.24 14.23 -11.06
N GLU A 43 -3.84 15.43 -11.24
CA GLU A 43 -5.06 15.59 -12.01
C GLU A 43 -4.88 15.07 -13.45
N GLY A 44 -5.81 14.21 -13.88
CA GLY A 44 -5.78 13.59 -15.21
C GLY A 44 -4.70 12.54 -15.43
N ALA A 45 -3.83 12.28 -14.43
CA ALA A 45 -2.79 11.30 -14.53
C ALA A 45 -3.18 9.95 -13.91
N VAL A 46 -2.49 8.90 -14.34
CA VAL A 46 -2.47 7.61 -13.66
C VAL A 46 -1.67 7.77 -12.37
N SER A 47 -2.31 7.57 -11.22
CA SER A 47 -1.69 7.82 -9.93
C SER A 47 -2.33 7.00 -8.82
N THR A 48 -1.55 6.66 -7.80
CA THR A 48 -2.04 5.98 -6.58
C THR A 48 -3.05 6.81 -5.79
N ILE A 49 -3.05 8.16 -5.92
CA ILE A 49 -4.04 8.99 -5.23
C ILE A 49 -5.48 8.65 -5.66
N ASN A 50 -5.66 8.17 -6.89
CA ASN A 50 -6.96 7.75 -7.43
C ASN A 50 -7.43 6.39 -6.85
N LEU A 51 -6.58 5.73 -6.05
CA LEU A 51 -6.83 4.43 -5.42
C LEU A 51 -6.87 4.54 -3.89
N ILE A 52 -6.88 5.75 -3.35
CA ILE A 52 -6.88 6.01 -1.91
C ILE A 52 -8.25 6.53 -1.49
N LEU A 53 -8.88 5.82 -0.56
CA LEU A 53 -10.09 6.32 0.10
C LEU A 53 -9.69 7.39 1.12
N PRO A 54 -10.21 8.64 1.01
CA PRO A 54 -9.93 9.68 1.99
C PRO A 54 -10.44 9.29 3.38
N GLU A 55 -9.63 9.50 4.42
CA GLU A 55 -10.03 9.20 5.80
C GLU A 55 -11.30 9.95 6.21
N ALA A 56 -11.47 11.18 5.73
CA ALA A 56 -12.66 11.99 5.98
C ALA A 56 -13.97 11.38 5.45
N GLU A 57 -13.89 10.38 4.58
CA GLU A 57 -15.06 9.69 4.01
C GLU A 57 -15.37 8.37 4.73
N LEU A 58 -14.46 7.89 5.57
CA LEU A 58 -14.66 6.66 6.35
C LEU A 58 -15.86 6.80 7.30
N GLY A 59 -16.75 5.82 7.26
CA GLY A 59 -17.98 5.81 8.07
C GLY A 59 -19.06 6.80 7.60
N THR A 60 -18.87 7.45 6.45
CA THR A 60 -19.85 8.35 5.85
C THR A 60 -20.65 7.67 4.72
N GLU A 61 -21.71 8.30 4.25
CA GLU A 61 -22.51 7.82 3.09
C GLU A 61 -21.68 7.75 1.79
N LYS A 62 -20.55 8.45 1.71
CA LYS A 62 -19.66 8.48 0.54
C LYS A 62 -18.73 7.27 0.45
N GLU A 63 -18.44 6.61 1.56
CA GLU A 63 -17.46 5.51 1.63
C GLU A 63 -17.73 4.42 0.59
N ALA A 64 -18.97 3.95 0.52
CA ALA A 64 -19.33 2.83 -0.37
C ALA A 64 -19.21 3.23 -1.86
N ALA A 65 -19.67 4.43 -2.22
CA ALA A 65 -19.61 4.92 -3.60
C ALA A 65 -18.15 5.12 -4.04
N HIS A 66 -17.34 5.78 -3.21
CA HIS A 66 -15.92 6.03 -3.53
C HIS A 66 -15.10 4.74 -3.57
N THR A 67 -15.39 3.77 -2.69
CA THR A 67 -14.77 2.44 -2.75
C THR A 67 -15.09 1.73 -4.07
N ALA A 68 -16.31 1.85 -4.57
CA ALA A 68 -16.69 1.29 -5.87
C ALA A 68 -15.93 1.98 -7.02
N GLU A 69 -15.74 3.31 -6.96
CA GLU A 69 -14.95 4.07 -7.94
C GLU A 69 -13.46 3.66 -7.92
N ILE A 70 -12.87 3.46 -6.74
CA ILE A 70 -11.50 2.96 -6.57
C ILE A 70 -11.34 1.58 -7.23
N ASN A 71 -12.27 0.65 -6.95
CA ASN A 71 -12.25 -0.68 -7.55
C ASN A 71 -12.37 -0.64 -9.08
N ALA A 72 -13.25 0.21 -9.61
CA ALA A 72 -13.39 0.41 -11.04
C ALA A 72 -12.11 1.01 -11.66
N THR A 73 -11.48 1.96 -10.98
CA THR A 73 -10.23 2.59 -11.41
C THR A 73 -9.08 1.59 -11.41
N MET A 74 -8.96 0.75 -10.38
CA MET A 74 -7.94 -0.31 -10.34
C MET A 74 -8.12 -1.28 -11.50
N LYS A 75 -9.36 -1.73 -11.74
CA LYS A 75 -9.66 -2.59 -12.88
C LYS A 75 -9.30 -1.92 -14.20
N LYS A 76 -9.67 -0.66 -14.39
CA LYS A 76 -9.31 0.14 -15.57
C LYS A 76 -7.80 0.18 -15.79
N TYR A 77 -7.01 0.44 -14.74
CA TYR A 77 -5.55 0.49 -14.85
C TYR A 77 -4.94 -0.85 -15.28
N VAL A 78 -5.51 -1.97 -14.82
CA VAL A 78 -5.10 -3.30 -15.26
C VAL A 78 -5.48 -3.54 -16.72
N ASP A 79 -6.73 -3.25 -17.11
CA ASP A 79 -7.26 -3.47 -18.45
C ASP A 79 -6.54 -2.60 -19.51
N GLU A 80 -6.17 -1.37 -19.16
CA GLU A 80 -5.41 -0.43 -20.02
C GLU A 80 -3.91 -0.72 -20.06
N GLY A 81 -3.45 -1.73 -19.30
CA GLY A 81 -2.06 -2.17 -19.33
C GLY A 81 -1.10 -1.14 -18.72
N VAL A 82 -1.52 -0.40 -17.69
CA VAL A 82 -0.69 0.54 -16.95
C VAL A 82 0.53 -0.12 -16.33
N PHE A 83 0.40 -1.41 -15.99
CA PHE A 83 1.42 -2.16 -15.25
C PHE A 83 2.24 -3.09 -16.12
N THR A 84 3.48 -3.33 -15.69
CA THR A 84 4.28 -4.50 -16.07
C THR A 84 4.14 -5.55 -14.97
N VAL A 85 3.90 -6.81 -15.38
CA VAL A 85 3.77 -7.93 -14.45
C VAL A 85 5.14 -8.59 -14.27
N TYR A 86 5.54 -8.79 -13.02
CA TYR A 86 6.74 -9.54 -12.63
C TYR A 86 6.28 -10.76 -11.83
N PRO A 87 6.11 -11.93 -12.47
CA PRO A 87 5.64 -13.11 -11.78
C PRO A 87 6.72 -13.71 -10.88
N ASN A 88 6.30 -14.31 -9.77
CA ASN A 88 7.16 -15.05 -8.85
C ASN A 88 8.42 -14.26 -8.43
N SER A 89 8.24 -13.00 -8.01
CA SER A 89 9.32 -12.05 -7.80
C SER A 89 9.29 -11.46 -6.37
N TYR A 90 10.41 -10.86 -5.99
CA TYR A 90 10.52 -9.99 -4.82
C TYR A 90 10.80 -8.56 -5.27
N ILE A 91 10.40 -7.56 -4.48
CA ILE A 91 10.85 -6.19 -4.67
C ILE A 91 12.01 -5.93 -3.71
N TYR A 92 13.17 -5.58 -4.24
CA TYR A 92 14.25 -4.99 -3.47
C TYR A 92 13.98 -3.50 -3.32
N VAL A 93 14.01 -3.03 -2.09
CA VAL A 93 13.81 -1.63 -1.74
C VAL A 93 15.10 -1.07 -1.17
N GLU A 94 15.59 0.00 -1.78
CA GLU A 94 16.69 0.79 -1.23
C GLU A 94 16.19 2.21 -0.95
N ARG A 95 16.46 2.70 0.25
CA ARG A 95 16.10 4.04 0.66
C ARG A 95 17.29 4.75 1.28
N THR A 96 17.73 5.83 0.63
CA THR A 96 18.71 6.74 1.20
C THR A 96 18.01 7.72 2.13
N LEU A 97 18.47 7.81 3.37
CA LEU A 97 17.99 8.74 4.38
C LEU A 97 18.70 10.09 4.26
N GLU A 98 18.15 11.14 4.88
CA GLU A 98 18.71 12.49 4.86
C GLU A 98 20.16 12.56 5.39
N ASN A 99 20.52 11.70 6.33
CA ASN A 99 21.89 11.59 6.86
C ASN A 99 22.84 10.76 5.96
N GLY A 100 22.39 10.37 4.76
CA GLY A 100 23.17 9.57 3.80
C GLY A 100 23.23 8.08 4.09
N SER A 101 22.62 7.60 5.19
CA SER A 101 22.57 6.15 5.44
C SER A 101 21.56 5.47 4.52
N ILE A 102 21.86 4.21 4.15
CA ILE A 102 21.02 3.41 3.27
C ILE A 102 20.26 2.39 4.12
N ARG A 103 18.97 2.25 3.86
CA ARG A 103 18.14 1.16 4.34
C ARG A 103 17.74 0.29 3.18
N GLU A 104 17.92 -1.01 3.35
CA GLU A 104 17.59 -2.02 2.37
C GLU A 104 16.48 -2.93 2.90
N GLY A 105 15.65 -3.46 2.01
CA GLY A 105 14.58 -4.37 2.37
C GLY A 105 14.08 -5.19 1.19
N LEU A 106 13.37 -6.26 1.51
CA LEU A 106 12.67 -7.08 0.53
C LEU A 106 11.17 -7.05 0.83
N VAL A 107 10.36 -6.90 -0.23
CA VAL A 107 8.91 -7.05 -0.18
C VAL A 107 8.53 -8.35 -0.87
N GLY A 108 7.69 -9.14 -0.23
CA GLY A 108 7.17 -10.41 -0.72
C GLY A 108 5.92 -10.82 0.05
N MET A 109 5.49 -12.04 -0.13
CA MET A 109 4.36 -12.63 0.59
C MET A 109 4.83 -13.34 1.86
N VAL A 110 3.95 -13.42 2.84
CA VAL A 110 4.13 -14.22 4.05
C VAL A 110 3.13 -15.38 4.01
N ASP A 111 3.63 -16.59 4.21
CA ASP A 111 2.77 -17.75 4.41
C ASP A 111 2.11 -17.65 5.79
N LEU A 112 0.81 -17.35 5.82
CA LEU A 112 0.06 -17.16 7.05
C LEU A 112 -0.11 -18.47 7.84
N ASP A 113 -0.03 -19.62 7.20
CA ASP A 113 -0.05 -20.93 7.89
C ASP A 113 1.23 -21.17 8.70
N ALA A 114 2.30 -20.46 8.32
CA ALA A 114 3.57 -20.46 9.07
C ALA A 114 3.63 -19.40 10.19
N TYR A 115 2.57 -18.59 10.35
CA TYR A 115 2.48 -17.52 11.34
C TYR A 115 1.73 -17.99 12.58
N ASP A 116 2.32 -17.78 13.74
CA ASP A 116 1.66 -18.02 15.02
C ASP A 116 1.40 -16.69 15.75
N TYR A 117 0.13 -16.39 15.97
CA TYR A 117 -0.35 -15.17 16.60
C TYR A 117 -0.17 -15.15 18.13
N ASN A 118 0.23 -16.28 18.74
CA ASN A 118 0.38 -16.38 20.18
C ASN A 118 1.73 -15.82 20.62
N PRO A 119 1.77 -14.97 21.64
CA PRO A 119 3.02 -14.51 22.23
C PRO A 119 3.88 -15.69 22.70
N GLY A 120 5.18 -15.67 22.37
CA GLY A 120 6.12 -16.71 22.73
C GLY A 120 6.10 -17.96 21.84
N ALA A 121 5.33 -17.95 20.75
CA ALA A 121 5.35 -19.00 19.75
C ALA A 121 6.75 -19.22 19.16
N THR A 122 7.02 -20.43 18.70
CA THR A 122 8.30 -20.84 18.10
C THR A 122 8.24 -20.99 16.59
N SER A 123 7.15 -20.52 15.96
CA SER A 123 6.98 -20.51 14.51
C SER A 123 8.05 -19.65 13.81
N ALA A 124 8.24 -19.85 12.50
CA ALA A 124 9.19 -19.08 11.69
C ALA A 124 8.89 -17.57 11.70
N ILE A 125 7.61 -17.22 11.75
CA ILE A 125 7.14 -15.84 11.90
C ILE A 125 6.40 -15.74 13.23
N ARG A 126 6.77 -14.75 14.04
CA ARG A 126 6.22 -14.57 15.39
C ARG A 126 5.73 -13.15 15.58
N ALA A 127 4.59 -13.00 16.26
CA ALA A 127 4.17 -11.71 16.76
C ALA A 127 5.14 -11.24 17.87
N THR A 128 5.62 -10.02 17.76
CA THR A 128 6.49 -9.42 18.78
C THR A 128 5.69 -8.81 19.93
N GLU A 129 4.53 -8.26 19.61
CA GLU A 129 3.60 -7.68 20.58
C GLU A 129 2.16 -7.73 20.07
N ARG A 130 1.22 -7.60 21.00
CA ARG A 130 -0.20 -7.58 20.67
C ARG A 130 -0.57 -6.24 20.04
N THR A 131 -1.31 -6.28 18.93
CA THR A 131 -1.90 -5.07 18.35
C THR A 131 -2.88 -4.44 19.35
N VAL A 132 -2.72 -3.14 19.61
CA VAL A 132 -3.66 -2.40 20.47
C VAL A 132 -5.07 -2.42 19.86
N PRO A 133 -6.12 -2.61 20.68
CA PRO A 133 -7.50 -2.80 20.19
C PRO A 133 -7.99 -1.70 19.27
N GLU A 134 -7.57 -0.45 19.50
CA GLU A 134 -7.97 0.72 18.73
C GLU A 134 -7.47 0.69 17.28
N ARG A 135 -6.44 -0.12 16.97
CA ARG A 135 -5.87 -0.26 15.63
C ARG A 135 -6.45 -1.44 14.85
N ILE A 136 -7.26 -2.28 15.49
CA ILE A 136 -7.82 -3.46 14.84
C ILE A 136 -8.90 -3.09 13.80
N PRO A 137 -9.93 -2.27 14.13
CA PRO A 137 -11.02 -1.96 13.21
C PRO A 137 -10.56 -1.35 11.87
N PRO A 138 -9.64 -0.34 11.83
CA PRO A 138 -9.18 0.24 10.58
C PRO A 138 -8.45 -0.74 9.67
N ARG A 139 -7.82 -1.77 10.22
CA ARG A 139 -7.04 -2.76 9.47
C ARG A 139 -7.85 -3.96 8.97
N GLN A 140 -9.07 -4.12 9.44
CA GLN A 140 -10.02 -5.14 9.02
C GLN A 140 -10.90 -4.69 7.84
N ARG A 141 -10.79 -3.45 7.43
CA ARG A 141 -11.48 -2.87 6.28
C ARG A 141 -10.60 -2.97 5.05
#